data_c453d503a840ead588730e63cec28c03
#
_entry.id   c453d503a840ead588730e63cec28c03
#
_cell.length_a   1.000
_cell.length_b   1.000
_cell.length_c   1.000
_cell.angle_alpha   90.00
_cell.angle_beta   90.00
_cell.angle_gamma   90.00
#
_symmetry.space_group_name_H-M   'P 1'
#
loop_
_entity.id
_entity.type
_entity.pdbx_description
1 polymer ?
#
loop_
_entity_poly.entity_id
_entity_poly.type
_entity_poly.pdbx_seq_one_letter_code
_entity_poly.pdbx_strand_id
1 'polypeptide(L)'
;MAADFRSVALVRLIAVLAGVCVAGTMAVTRAATDRQAEQQADQKADQKVAQKGGDDKRPSLALKATPPLGFSPLRVHASVDVRGGADDAADFYCPAVSWDWGDGTVSENSEDCDPYEEGTSAIRRRFSANHTFQQGGAYRVTFRLKQKTRVVASASTNVQVRAGVRDEFGR
;
A
#
# COMPACT_ATOMS: atom_id res chain seq x y z
N MET A 1 39.16 -19.83 -19.58
CA MET A 1 39.07 -18.64 -20.45
C MET A 1 38.63 -17.51 -19.54
N ALA A 2 39.60 -16.65 -19.26
CA ALA A 2 39.48 -15.51 -18.35
C ALA A 2 38.93 -14.30 -19.13
N ALA A 3 38.11 -13.49 -18.52
CA ALA A 3 37.84 -12.13 -18.96
C ALA A 3 37.74 -11.21 -17.73
N ASP A 4 38.81 -10.42 -17.62
CA ASP A 4 39.01 -9.32 -16.71
C ASP A 4 37.95 -8.25 -16.82
N PHE A 5 37.47 -7.76 -15.68
CA PHE A 5 36.72 -6.52 -15.59
C PHE A 5 37.52 -5.50 -14.78
N ARG A 6 38.24 -4.63 -15.48
CA ARG A 6 39.02 -3.55 -14.89
C ARG A 6 38.12 -2.41 -14.39
N SER A 7 38.20 -2.17 -13.10
CA SER A 7 37.86 -0.91 -12.43
C SER A 7 38.49 0.30 -13.07
N VAL A 8 37.71 1.33 -13.27
CA VAL A 8 38.21 2.69 -13.52
C VAL A 8 37.71 3.60 -12.42
N ALA A 9 38.56 3.77 -11.43
CA ALA A 9 38.40 4.80 -10.41
C ALA A 9 38.81 6.16 -11.01
N LEU A 10 37.91 7.10 -11.09
CA LEU A 10 38.21 8.49 -11.44
C LEU A 10 38.17 9.37 -10.20
N VAL A 11 39.32 9.53 -9.58
CA VAL A 11 39.57 10.52 -8.52
C VAL A 11 39.68 11.89 -9.19
N ARG A 12 38.77 12.78 -8.88
CA ARG A 12 38.92 14.20 -9.16
C ARG A 12 39.26 14.98 -7.88
N LEU A 13 40.55 15.29 -7.80
CA LEU A 13 41.11 16.33 -6.96
C LEU A 13 40.52 17.69 -7.40
N ILE A 14 39.92 18.45 -6.49
CA ILE A 14 39.67 19.88 -6.73
C ILE A 14 40.39 20.64 -5.64
N ALA A 15 41.33 21.45 -6.13
CA ALA A 15 42.20 22.30 -5.36
C ALA A 15 41.47 23.41 -4.63
N VAL A 16 41.99 23.70 -3.42
CA VAL A 16 41.70 24.85 -2.59
C VAL A 16 42.31 26.09 -3.24
N LEU A 17 41.50 27.12 -3.46
CA LEU A 17 41.96 28.47 -3.64
C LEU A 17 41.26 29.39 -2.64
N ALA A 18 42.01 29.80 -1.66
CA ALA A 18 41.68 30.84 -0.76
C ALA A 18 41.87 32.19 -1.46
N GLY A 19 40.99 33.13 -1.16
CA GLY A 19 41.31 34.52 -1.44
C GLY A 19 40.15 35.50 -1.50
N VAL A 20 40.10 36.37 -0.52
CA VAL A 20 39.72 37.78 -0.58
C VAL A 20 38.26 38.18 -0.35
N CYS A 21 38.07 38.79 0.79
CA CYS A 21 37.02 39.71 1.21
C CYS A 21 36.54 40.70 0.14
N VAL A 22 35.22 40.85 0.03
CA VAL A 22 34.59 42.17 -0.15
C VAL A 22 33.29 42.21 0.62
N ALA A 23 33.18 43.14 1.54
CA ALA A 23 31.97 43.55 2.22
C ALA A 23 31.02 44.22 1.21
N GLY A 24 29.77 43.81 1.21
CA GLY A 24 28.73 44.54 0.48
C GLY A 24 27.77 43.62 -0.26
N THR A 25 26.61 43.51 0.27
CA THR A 25 25.29 43.19 -0.32
C THR A 25 24.53 42.13 0.47
N MET A 26 23.99 42.50 1.62
CA MET A 26 22.99 41.72 2.38
C MET A 26 21.55 41.91 1.87
N ALA A 27 21.34 42.17 0.60
CA ALA A 27 20.00 42.49 0.09
C ALA A 27 19.46 41.49 -0.95
N VAL A 28 20.25 40.51 -1.41
CA VAL A 28 19.82 39.61 -2.52
C VAL A 28 19.37 38.21 -2.05
N THR A 29 19.68 37.84 -0.80
CA THR A 29 19.40 36.48 -0.32
C THR A 29 17.95 36.22 0.09
N ARG A 30 17.15 37.22 0.42
CA ARG A 30 15.74 37.04 0.80
C ARG A 30 14.82 36.75 -0.38
N ALA A 31 15.05 37.37 -1.55
CA ALA A 31 14.20 37.20 -2.72
C ALA A 31 14.35 35.81 -3.38
N ALA A 32 15.47 35.12 -3.19
CA ALA A 32 15.68 33.78 -3.72
C ALA A 32 14.99 32.69 -2.88
N THR A 33 14.91 32.88 -1.57
CA THR A 33 14.27 31.92 -0.64
C THR A 33 12.75 31.94 -0.79
N ASP A 34 12.15 33.11 -0.98
CA ASP A 34 10.71 33.24 -1.17
C ASP A 34 10.23 32.60 -2.48
N ARG A 35 11.00 32.76 -3.56
CA ARG A 35 10.69 32.11 -4.87
C ARG A 35 10.79 30.59 -4.83
N GLN A 36 11.70 30.02 -4.02
CA GLN A 36 11.82 28.57 -3.88
C GLN A 36 10.67 27.98 -3.06
N ALA A 37 10.18 28.71 -2.07
CA ALA A 37 9.02 28.30 -1.28
C ALA A 37 7.72 28.31 -2.10
N GLU A 38 7.53 29.31 -2.95
CA GLU A 38 6.37 29.39 -3.86
C GLU A 38 6.40 28.27 -4.91
N GLN A 39 7.57 27.97 -5.50
CA GLN A 39 7.71 26.89 -6.48
C GLN A 39 7.48 25.49 -5.88
N GLN A 40 7.84 25.26 -4.63
CA GLN A 40 7.57 24.02 -3.92
C GLN A 40 6.10 23.85 -3.52
N ALA A 41 5.40 24.96 -3.26
CA ALA A 41 3.97 24.94 -2.98
C ALA A 41 3.15 24.58 -4.24
N ASP A 42 3.51 25.14 -5.39
CA ASP A 42 2.85 24.85 -6.66
C ASP A 42 3.09 23.40 -7.12
N GLN A 43 4.30 22.85 -6.97
CA GLN A 43 4.58 21.46 -7.30
C GLN A 43 3.83 20.47 -6.41
N LYS A 44 3.60 20.82 -5.13
CA LYS A 44 2.85 19.98 -4.20
C LYS A 44 1.34 20.04 -4.46
N ALA A 45 0.84 21.16 -4.98
CA ALA A 45 -0.55 21.31 -5.40
C ALA A 45 -0.84 20.50 -6.67
N ASP A 46 0.06 20.53 -7.66
CA ASP A 46 -0.06 19.76 -8.90
C ASP A 46 0.02 18.25 -8.68
N GLN A 47 0.86 17.78 -7.75
CA GLN A 47 0.92 16.36 -7.39
C GLN A 47 -0.37 15.87 -6.70
N LYS A 48 -1.05 16.73 -5.94
CA LYS A 48 -2.31 16.37 -5.28
C LYS A 48 -3.49 16.34 -6.25
N VAL A 49 -3.46 17.15 -7.30
CA VAL A 49 -4.50 17.17 -8.34
C VAL A 49 -4.35 15.99 -9.31
N ALA A 50 -3.10 15.58 -9.63
CA ALA A 50 -2.84 14.45 -10.52
C ALA A 50 -3.31 13.09 -9.96
N GLN A 51 -3.44 12.95 -8.64
CA GLN A 51 -3.92 11.72 -8.01
C GLN A 51 -5.46 11.63 -7.91
N LYS A 52 -6.20 12.68 -8.20
CA LYS A 52 -7.67 12.71 -8.05
C LYS A 52 -8.45 12.48 -9.35
N GLY A 53 -7.80 12.37 -10.49
CA GLY A 53 -8.44 12.37 -11.82
C GLY A 53 -8.49 11.03 -12.56
N GLY A 54 -8.02 9.92 -11.98
CA GLY A 54 -7.90 8.65 -12.69
C GLY A 54 -8.76 7.49 -12.19
N ASP A 55 -9.49 7.63 -11.06
CA ASP A 55 -10.00 6.48 -10.32
C ASP A 55 -11.54 6.34 -10.28
N ASP A 56 -12.32 7.27 -10.81
CA ASP A 56 -13.78 7.20 -10.73
C ASP A 56 -14.39 6.03 -11.53
N LYS A 57 -13.63 5.40 -12.42
CA LYS A 57 -14.08 4.26 -13.22
C LYS A 57 -13.65 2.90 -12.68
N ARG A 58 -12.68 2.84 -11.77
CA ARG A 58 -12.17 1.58 -11.22
C ARG A 58 -12.65 1.37 -9.79
N PRO A 59 -13.19 0.17 -9.46
CA PRO A 59 -13.58 -0.14 -8.08
C PRO A 59 -12.40 -0.05 -7.10
N SER A 60 -12.66 0.46 -5.91
CA SER A 60 -11.72 0.52 -4.78
C SER A 60 -12.14 -0.44 -3.67
N LEU A 61 -11.19 -0.85 -2.82
CA LEU A 61 -11.44 -1.79 -1.72
C LEU A 61 -11.39 -1.07 -0.38
N ALA A 62 -12.39 -1.30 0.47
CA ALA A 62 -12.42 -0.88 1.86
C ALA A 62 -12.41 -2.11 2.77
N LEU A 63 -11.27 -2.42 3.40
CA LEU A 63 -11.11 -3.53 4.33
C LEU A 63 -11.33 -3.07 5.77
N LYS A 64 -12.13 -3.82 6.51
CA LYS A 64 -12.37 -3.63 7.94
C LYS A 64 -12.20 -4.95 8.68
N ALA A 65 -11.51 -4.94 9.81
CA ALA A 65 -11.40 -6.05 10.75
C ALA A 65 -12.12 -5.70 12.06
N THR A 66 -12.94 -6.61 12.58
CA THR A 66 -13.73 -6.39 13.80
C THR A 66 -13.67 -7.61 14.72
N PRO A 67 -13.25 -7.46 15.97
CA PRO A 67 -12.68 -6.26 16.57
C PRO A 67 -11.24 -5.97 16.07
N PRO A 68 -10.80 -4.70 16.00
CA PRO A 68 -9.44 -4.36 15.61
C PRO A 68 -8.41 -4.52 16.75
N LEU A 69 -8.89 -4.66 17.98
CA LEU A 69 -8.09 -4.83 19.20
C LEU A 69 -8.77 -5.82 20.13
N GLY A 70 -7.98 -6.71 20.75
CA GLY A 70 -8.47 -7.65 21.77
C GLY A 70 -7.35 -8.45 22.41
N PHE A 71 -7.71 -9.52 23.13
CA PHE A 71 -6.78 -10.43 23.80
C PHE A 71 -6.77 -11.78 23.10
N SER A 72 -5.60 -12.44 23.08
CA SER A 72 -5.46 -13.80 22.56
C SER A 72 -6.18 -14.85 23.45
N PRO A 73 -6.84 -15.86 22.84
CA PRO A 73 -7.13 -16.01 21.41
C PRO A 73 -8.22 -15.01 20.96
N LEU A 74 -7.94 -14.23 19.89
CA LEU A 74 -8.85 -13.22 19.36
C LEU A 74 -9.47 -13.67 18.05
N ARG A 75 -10.78 -13.88 18.05
CA ARG A 75 -11.55 -14.11 16.82
C ARG A 75 -11.89 -12.78 16.15
N VAL A 76 -11.50 -12.63 14.88
CA VAL A 76 -11.72 -11.43 14.09
C VAL A 76 -12.57 -11.78 12.88
N HIS A 77 -13.57 -10.95 12.60
CA HIS A 77 -14.32 -10.94 11.35
C HIS A 77 -13.73 -9.85 10.43
N ALA A 78 -13.17 -10.24 9.31
CA ALA A 78 -12.70 -9.33 8.28
C ALA A 78 -13.75 -9.20 7.18
N SER A 79 -14.05 -7.97 6.76
CA SER A 79 -14.98 -7.67 5.67
C SER A 79 -14.35 -6.66 4.71
N VAL A 80 -14.60 -6.87 3.42
CA VAL A 80 -14.18 -5.97 2.34
C VAL A 80 -15.40 -5.53 1.56
N ASP A 81 -15.54 -4.22 1.40
CA ASP A 81 -16.51 -3.63 0.50
C ASP A 81 -15.81 -3.09 -0.74
N VAL A 82 -16.32 -3.48 -1.92
CA VAL A 82 -15.88 -2.95 -3.22
C VAL A 82 -16.73 -1.72 -3.52
N ARG A 83 -16.08 -0.56 -3.63
CA ARG A 83 -16.74 0.74 -3.77
C ARG A 83 -16.41 1.39 -5.09
N GLY A 84 -17.41 2.08 -5.65
CA GLY A 84 -17.27 2.77 -6.93
C GLY A 84 -17.10 1.83 -8.13
N GLY A 85 -16.74 2.38 -9.26
CA GLY A 85 -16.61 1.66 -10.52
C GLY A 85 -17.93 1.10 -11.06
N ALA A 86 -17.88 0.58 -12.28
CA ALA A 86 -19.01 -0.06 -12.92
C ALA A 86 -19.34 -1.41 -12.25
N ASP A 87 -20.62 -1.80 -12.30
CA ASP A 87 -21.06 -3.10 -11.74
C ASP A 87 -20.61 -4.29 -12.61
N ASP A 88 -20.27 -4.03 -13.85
CA ASP A 88 -19.79 -5.00 -14.85
C ASP A 88 -18.28 -4.90 -15.12
N ALA A 89 -17.50 -4.39 -14.17
CA ALA A 89 -16.04 -4.28 -14.33
C ALA A 89 -15.39 -5.67 -14.51
N ALA A 90 -15.00 -6.01 -15.73
CA ALA A 90 -14.47 -7.34 -16.09
C ALA A 90 -13.30 -7.82 -15.22
N ASP A 91 -12.40 -6.90 -14.84
CA ASP A 91 -11.26 -7.20 -13.95
C ASP A 91 -11.69 -7.64 -12.55
N PHE A 92 -12.92 -7.31 -12.13
CA PHE A 92 -13.47 -7.64 -10.81
C PHE A 92 -14.54 -8.73 -10.86
N TYR A 93 -14.83 -9.24 -12.04
CA TYR A 93 -15.75 -10.35 -12.20
C TYR A 93 -15.10 -11.67 -11.81
N CYS A 94 -15.75 -12.43 -10.94
CA CYS A 94 -15.30 -13.76 -10.48
C CYS A 94 -13.82 -13.85 -10.08
N PRO A 95 -13.33 -12.98 -9.19
CA PRO A 95 -11.94 -13.00 -8.79
C PRO A 95 -11.69 -14.14 -7.81
N ALA A 96 -10.50 -14.76 -7.87
CA ALA A 96 -9.98 -15.49 -6.74
C ALA A 96 -9.63 -14.51 -5.61
N VAL A 97 -9.96 -14.87 -4.37
CA VAL A 97 -9.68 -14.06 -3.19
C VAL A 97 -8.61 -14.69 -2.33
N SER A 98 -7.72 -13.87 -1.78
CA SER A 98 -6.66 -14.30 -0.86
C SER A 98 -6.64 -13.37 0.35
N TRP A 99 -6.70 -13.99 1.54
CA TRP A 99 -6.58 -13.33 2.84
C TRP A 99 -5.25 -13.76 3.46
N ASP A 100 -4.34 -12.85 3.58
CA ASP A 100 -3.08 -13.01 4.32
C ASP A 100 -3.28 -12.39 5.69
N TRP A 101 -3.26 -13.22 6.75
CA TRP A 101 -3.60 -12.80 8.10
C TRP A 101 -2.44 -12.13 8.83
N GLY A 102 -1.21 -12.27 8.31
CA GLY A 102 -0.01 -11.67 8.90
C GLY A 102 0.56 -12.45 10.08
N ASP A 103 -0.01 -13.61 10.39
CA ASP A 103 0.48 -14.57 11.40
C ASP A 103 1.13 -15.80 10.75
N GLY A 104 1.41 -15.74 9.46
CA GLY A 104 1.95 -16.83 8.66
C GLY A 104 0.87 -17.69 8.00
N THR A 105 -0.41 -17.43 8.26
CA THR A 105 -1.52 -18.16 7.65
C THR A 105 -2.14 -17.38 6.50
N VAL A 106 -2.60 -18.10 5.49
CA VAL A 106 -3.29 -17.57 4.30
C VAL A 106 -4.55 -18.38 4.05
N SER A 107 -5.64 -17.69 3.73
CA SER A 107 -6.89 -18.32 3.26
C SER A 107 -7.15 -17.89 1.84
N GLU A 108 -7.37 -18.85 0.95
CA GLU A 108 -7.70 -18.59 -0.46
C GLU A 108 -9.03 -19.22 -0.82
N ASN A 109 -9.78 -18.55 -1.67
CA ASN A 109 -11.02 -19.04 -2.24
C ASN A 109 -11.14 -18.59 -3.69
N SER A 110 -11.59 -19.49 -4.55
CA SER A 110 -11.98 -19.22 -5.94
C SER A 110 -13.36 -19.82 -6.18
N GLU A 111 -14.17 -19.12 -6.92
CA GLU A 111 -15.50 -19.57 -7.33
C GLU A 111 -15.46 -19.91 -8.82
N ASP A 112 -16.20 -20.94 -9.22
CA ASP A 112 -16.44 -21.22 -10.62
C ASP A 112 -17.65 -20.37 -11.05
N CYS A 113 -17.44 -19.51 -12.04
CA CYS A 113 -18.47 -18.64 -12.57
C CYS A 113 -18.65 -18.89 -14.06
N ASP A 114 -19.81 -18.51 -14.55
CA ASP A 114 -20.08 -18.47 -15.99
C ASP A 114 -19.13 -17.52 -16.71
N PRO A 115 -18.91 -17.68 -18.02
CA PRO A 115 -18.10 -16.72 -18.78
C PRO A 115 -18.60 -15.29 -18.62
N TYR A 116 -17.66 -14.34 -18.58
CA TYR A 116 -18.01 -12.93 -18.47
C TYR A 116 -18.76 -12.44 -19.71
N GLU A 117 -19.88 -11.77 -19.48
CA GLU A 117 -20.70 -11.10 -20.50
C GLU A 117 -20.87 -9.61 -20.13
N GLU A 118 -20.44 -8.73 -21.01
CA GLU A 118 -20.52 -7.27 -20.81
C GLU A 118 -21.97 -6.80 -20.63
N GLY A 119 -22.22 -5.97 -19.63
CA GLY A 119 -23.55 -5.44 -19.32
C GLY A 119 -24.50 -6.43 -18.62
N THR A 120 -24.15 -7.72 -18.54
CA THR A 120 -24.96 -8.76 -17.88
C THR A 120 -24.27 -9.28 -16.60
N SER A 121 -22.98 -9.52 -16.67
CA SER A 121 -22.20 -10.02 -15.55
C SER A 121 -21.98 -8.96 -14.49
N ALA A 122 -22.39 -9.22 -13.26
CA ALA A 122 -22.23 -8.30 -12.14
C ALA A 122 -21.06 -8.72 -11.23
N ILE A 123 -20.31 -7.73 -10.72
CA ILE A 123 -19.23 -7.98 -9.78
C ILE A 123 -19.76 -8.23 -8.36
N ARG A 124 -19.08 -9.08 -7.60
CA ARG A 124 -19.33 -9.25 -6.17
C ARG A 124 -18.77 -8.07 -5.40
N ARG A 125 -19.63 -7.37 -4.66
CA ARG A 125 -19.25 -6.14 -3.96
C ARG A 125 -18.87 -6.34 -2.49
N ARG A 126 -19.04 -7.56 -1.96
CA ARG A 126 -18.70 -7.84 -0.56
C ARG A 126 -18.03 -9.20 -0.40
N PHE A 127 -16.93 -9.21 0.35
CA PHE A 127 -16.20 -10.40 0.75
C PHE A 127 -16.01 -10.38 2.26
N SER A 128 -16.04 -11.57 2.89
CA SER A 128 -15.78 -11.67 4.32
C SER A 128 -15.13 -13.00 4.68
N ALA A 129 -14.34 -13.00 5.76
CA ALA A 129 -13.75 -14.19 6.33
C ALA A 129 -13.59 -14.02 7.85
N ASN A 130 -13.50 -15.15 8.56
CA ASN A 130 -13.19 -15.16 9.99
C ASN A 130 -11.83 -15.79 10.20
N HIS A 131 -11.09 -15.24 11.17
CA HIS A 131 -9.81 -15.78 11.59
C HIS A 131 -9.64 -15.66 13.10
N THR A 132 -8.85 -16.55 13.71
CA THR A 132 -8.55 -16.51 15.14
C THR A 132 -7.06 -16.43 15.36
N PHE A 133 -6.60 -15.28 15.86
CA PHE A 133 -5.23 -15.08 16.29
C PHE A 133 -4.99 -15.75 17.63
N GLN A 134 -4.10 -16.74 17.66
CA GLN A 134 -3.82 -17.54 18.86
C GLN A 134 -2.85 -16.84 19.82
N GLN A 135 -1.99 -15.97 19.32
CA GLN A 135 -0.93 -15.31 20.08
C GLN A 135 -1.09 -13.79 20.08
N GLY A 136 -0.52 -13.15 21.10
CA GLY A 136 -0.39 -11.69 21.14
C GLY A 136 0.57 -11.18 20.06
N GLY A 137 0.21 -10.06 19.42
CA GLY A 137 1.02 -9.46 18.35
C GLY A 137 0.31 -8.33 17.63
N ALA A 138 1.06 -7.67 16.75
CA ALA A 138 0.52 -6.71 15.80
C ALA A 138 0.47 -7.36 14.42
N TYR A 139 -0.72 -7.61 13.91
CA TYR A 139 -0.94 -8.34 12.67
C TYR A 139 -1.44 -7.40 11.58
N ARG A 140 -0.84 -7.52 10.39
CA ARG A 140 -1.30 -6.81 9.20
C ARG A 140 -2.10 -7.76 8.33
N VAL A 141 -3.41 -7.64 8.37
CA VAL A 141 -4.31 -8.39 7.50
C VAL A 141 -4.32 -7.77 6.12
N THR A 142 -4.05 -8.56 5.09
CA THR A 142 -4.05 -8.10 3.70
C THR A 142 -5.01 -8.95 2.88
N PHE A 143 -5.94 -8.28 2.21
CA PHE A 143 -6.86 -8.88 1.26
C PHE A 143 -6.39 -8.59 -0.17
N ARG A 144 -6.46 -9.60 -1.05
CA ARG A 144 -6.11 -9.46 -2.47
C ARG A 144 -7.20 -10.09 -3.33
N LEU A 145 -7.63 -9.33 -4.35
CA LEU A 145 -8.40 -9.87 -5.47
C LEU A 145 -7.45 -10.24 -6.60
N LYS A 146 -7.58 -11.45 -7.10
CA LYS A 146 -6.73 -11.98 -8.17
C LYS A 146 -7.57 -12.37 -9.38
N GLN A 147 -7.15 -11.98 -10.57
CA GLN A 147 -7.62 -12.53 -11.82
C GLN A 147 -6.53 -13.44 -12.37
N LYS A 148 -6.79 -14.75 -12.36
CA LYS A 148 -5.76 -15.77 -12.64
C LYS A 148 -4.56 -15.58 -11.70
N THR A 149 -3.41 -15.17 -12.24
CA THR A 149 -2.18 -14.93 -11.46
C THR A 149 -1.95 -13.44 -11.13
N ARG A 150 -2.74 -12.52 -11.69
CA ARG A 150 -2.58 -11.08 -11.51
C ARG A 150 -3.40 -10.57 -10.33
N VAL A 151 -2.78 -9.83 -9.43
CA VAL A 151 -3.49 -9.07 -8.40
C VAL A 151 -4.13 -7.85 -9.05
N VAL A 152 -5.46 -7.77 -9.03
CA VAL A 152 -6.22 -6.65 -9.60
C VAL A 152 -6.49 -5.55 -8.59
N ALA A 153 -6.66 -5.93 -7.32
CA ALA A 153 -6.82 -4.97 -6.23
C ALA A 153 -6.37 -5.58 -4.90
N SER A 154 -5.93 -4.74 -3.97
CA SER A 154 -5.56 -5.14 -2.62
C SER A 154 -5.92 -4.07 -1.60
N ALA A 155 -6.19 -4.50 -0.37
CA ALA A 155 -6.40 -3.63 0.78
C ALA A 155 -5.77 -4.26 2.02
N SER A 156 -5.34 -3.45 2.98
CA SER A 156 -4.80 -3.95 4.25
C SER A 156 -5.33 -3.15 5.44
N THR A 157 -5.39 -3.82 6.59
CA THR A 157 -5.73 -3.23 7.89
C THR A 157 -4.88 -3.86 8.99
N ASN A 158 -4.78 -3.20 10.12
CA ASN A 158 -4.03 -3.72 11.26
C ASN A 158 -4.97 -4.23 12.35
N VAL A 159 -4.57 -5.32 12.99
CA VAL A 159 -5.22 -5.92 14.17
C VAL A 159 -4.20 -6.00 15.28
N GLN A 160 -4.54 -5.47 16.45
CA GLN A 160 -3.68 -5.52 17.63
C GLN A 160 -4.22 -6.58 18.61
N VAL A 161 -3.44 -7.62 18.84
CA VAL A 161 -3.78 -8.67 19.80
C VAL A 161 -2.85 -8.54 21.01
N ARG A 162 -3.40 -8.33 22.18
CA ARG A 162 -2.66 -8.35 23.45
C ARG A 162 -2.52 -9.78 23.93
N ALA A 163 -1.43 -10.10 24.62
CA ALA A 163 -1.26 -11.40 25.26
C ALA A 163 -2.41 -11.68 26.23
N GLY A 164 -3.04 -12.83 26.09
CA GLY A 164 -4.03 -13.33 27.04
C GLY A 164 -3.36 -14.08 28.19
N VAL A 165 -4.10 -14.39 29.22
CA VAL A 165 -3.59 -15.09 30.43
C VAL A 165 -2.93 -16.44 30.10
N ARG A 166 -3.34 -17.08 29.01
CA ARG A 166 -2.76 -18.37 28.58
C ARG A 166 -1.38 -18.26 27.94
N ASP A 167 -1.05 -17.10 27.38
CA ASP A 167 0.24 -16.88 26.71
C ASP A 167 1.36 -16.70 27.72
N GLU A 168 1.06 -16.30 28.96
CA GLU A 168 2.03 -16.08 30.03
C GLU A 168 2.43 -17.39 30.75
N PHE A 169 1.56 -18.41 30.71
CA PHE A 169 1.78 -19.70 31.42
C PHE A 169 2.15 -20.85 30.47
N GLY A 170 2.27 -20.61 29.18
CA GLY A 170 2.46 -21.61 28.11
C GLY A 170 3.93 -21.86 27.71
N ARG A 171 4.89 -21.63 28.60
CA ARG A 171 6.31 -22.02 28.40
C ARG A 171 6.74 -22.99 29.47
#